data_b9df8bc8fa428798ea70b65babc5ea32
#
_entry.id   b9df8bc8fa428798ea70b65babc5ea32
#
_cell.length_a   1.000
_cell.length_b   1.000
_cell.length_c   1.000
_cell.angle_alpha   90.00
_cell.angle_beta   90.00
_cell.angle_gamma   90.00
#
_symmetry.space_group_name_H-M   'P 1'
#
loop_
_entity.id
_entity.type
_entity.pdbx_description
1 polymer ?
#
loop_
_entity_poly.entity_id
_entity_poly.type
_entity_poly.pdbx_seq_one_letter_code
_entity_poly.pdbx_strand_id
1 'polypeptide(L)'
;MRSRFSSLLTAALAAALLVAQPALAQRKDEPKKDGPQIAAPHALLIDAENGGVLFERDPDKLIFPASLAKLMTAEYVFHQLTEGKIKLTDEYEVSENAWRKGGAPSHSSTMFAALHSRVSVDDLLHGMIIQSANDACIVIAEALAGDEAAFGDKLTERARQIGLTQSVFKNSNGLPNPDEKVTTRELGMLARHIILDYPEFYKIFGQTEFTWNRIKQPNHNPLLGMGIGADGLKTGFTKDAGYGLVGSAVQNGLRLIVVVNGDKTAKERADDAKKLLEWGFRSFEQRILFAEGQTLGTAKVFGGAEGHVPLVARGLVKVMMPKAGGERLIARIVYTGPVPAPIKKGQPIGAVKVWRGENLVLTQPLYAGEDVGKGTLPQRAFDAVTEMVIALFRAGAERL
;
A
#
# COMPACT_ATOMS: atom_id res chain seq x y z
N MET A 1 27.27 25.59 -94.70
CA MET A 1 27.01 24.41 -95.48
C MET A 1 26.42 23.38 -94.57
N ARG A 2 25.11 23.14 -94.57
CA ARG A 2 24.42 21.93 -95.06
C ARG A 2 24.88 20.69 -94.25
N SER A 3 24.09 19.85 -93.63
CA SER A 3 22.70 19.41 -93.82
C SER A 3 22.37 18.48 -92.62
N ARG A 4 21.21 18.57 -91.96
CA ARG A 4 20.05 17.68 -92.18
C ARG A 4 20.27 16.19 -91.96
N PHE A 5 19.65 15.52 -91.08
CA PHE A 5 18.50 14.61 -91.13
C PHE A 5 18.44 13.79 -89.82
N SER A 6 17.39 13.86 -89.08
CA SER A 6 16.12 13.11 -89.12
C SER A 6 16.11 11.92 -88.16
N SER A 7 15.31 12.10 -87.16
CA SER A 7 14.27 11.24 -86.60
C SER A 7 14.47 9.69 -86.61
N LEU A 8 14.22 9.12 -85.46
CA LEU A 8 13.22 8.06 -85.34
C LEU A 8 12.88 7.83 -83.84
N LEU A 9 11.62 7.95 -83.59
CA LEU A 9 10.90 7.58 -82.34
C LEU A 9 11.04 6.04 -82.15
N THR A 10 11.39 5.61 -81.00
CA THR A 10 11.00 4.27 -80.52
C THR A 10 10.55 4.44 -79.05
N ALA A 11 9.25 4.35 -78.89
CA ALA A 11 8.57 4.25 -77.58
C ALA A 11 8.84 2.88 -76.99
N ALA A 12 9.54 2.82 -75.88
CA ALA A 12 9.64 1.60 -75.07
C ALA A 12 8.68 1.75 -73.88
N LEU A 13 7.59 0.98 -73.96
CA LEU A 13 6.60 0.82 -72.91
C LEU A 13 7.24 0.03 -71.77
N ALA A 14 7.68 0.72 -70.70
CA ALA A 14 8.07 0.05 -69.45
C ALA A 14 6.82 -0.15 -68.59
N ALA A 15 6.26 -1.36 -68.60
CA ALA A 15 5.23 -1.79 -67.70
C ALA A 15 5.80 -1.89 -66.29
N ALA A 16 5.44 -0.91 -65.43
CA ALA A 16 5.75 -0.96 -64.01
C ALA A 16 4.80 -1.99 -63.36
N LEU A 17 5.29 -3.19 -63.11
CA LEU A 17 4.67 -4.17 -62.19
C LEU A 17 4.77 -3.61 -60.76
N LEU A 18 3.69 -2.95 -60.28
CA LEU A 18 3.47 -2.70 -58.87
C LEU A 18 3.24 -4.08 -58.20
N VAL A 19 4.28 -4.65 -57.63
CA VAL A 19 4.15 -5.74 -56.66
C VAL A 19 3.58 -5.10 -55.37
N ALA A 20 2.28 -5.25 -55.20
CA ALA A 20 1.64 -4.97 -53.90
C ALA A 20 2.19 -5.94 -52.86
N GLN A 21 3.18 -5.50 -52.07
CA GLN A 21 3.56 -6.21 -50.89
C GLN A 21 2.40 -6.13 -49.91
N PRO A 22 1.86 -7.27 -49.39
CA PRO A 22 0.93 -7.21 -48.29
C PRO A 22 1.68 -6.58 -47.13
N ALA A 23 1.19 -5.40 -46.67
CA ALA A 23 1.59 -4.83 -45.42
C ALA A 23 1.23 -5.85 -44.36
N LEU A 24 2.18 -6.65 -43.94
CA LEU A 24 2.12 -7.37 -42.67
C LEU A 24 1.98 -6.29 -41.59
N ALA A 25 0.71 -6.00 -41.22
CA ALA A 25 0.44 -5.27 -40.04
C ALA A 25 1.14 -6.02 -38.91
N GLN A 26 2.30 -5.52 -38.49
CA GLN A 26 2.90 -5.88 -37.23
C GLN A 26 1.79 -5.56 -36.18
N ARG A 27 1.04 -6.58 -35.76
CA ARG A 27 0.40 -6.54 -34.48
C ARG A 27 1.51 -6.18 -33.50
N LYS A 28 1.50 -4.95 -33.03
CA LYS A 28 2.17 -4.64 -31.78
C LYS A 28 1.53 -5.61 -30.78
N ASP A 29 2.25 -6.66 -30.45
CA ASP A 29 1.93 -7.46 -29.27
C ASP A 29 1.96 -6.46 -28.11
N GLU A 30 0.78 -6.04 -27.67
CA GLU A 30 0.67 -5.38 -26.38
C GLU A 30 1.32 -6.35 -25.40
N PRO A 31 2.25 -5.89 -24.56
CA PRO A 31 2.89 -6.75 -23.59
C PRO A 31 1.76 -7.44 -22.82
N LYS A 32 1.72 -8.78 -22.91
CA LYS A 32 0.80 -9.58 -22.09
C LYS A 32 0.94 -9.06 -20.68
N LYS A 33 -0.09 -8.42 -20.16
CA LYS A 33 -0.15 -8.04 -18.74
C LYS A 33 0.00 -9.33 -17.96
N ASP A 34 1.20 -9.59 -17.43
CA ASP A 34 1.53 -10.78 -16.65
C ASP A 34 0.80 -10.75 -15.31
N GLY A 35 -0.48 -11.05 -15.31
CA GLY A 35 -1.31 -11.04 -14.11
C GLY A 35 -2.64 -11.77 -14.33
N PRO A 36 -3.32 -12.13 -13.23
CA PRO A 36 -4.60 -12.81 -13.32
C PRO A 36 -5.65 -11.87 -13.90
N GLN A 37 -6.54 -12.46 -14.72
CA GLN A 37 -7.71 -11.72 -15.21
C GLN A 37 -8.74 -11.59 -14.07
N ILE A 38 -8.97 -10.35 -13.65
CA ILE A 38 -9.95 -9.96 -12.63
C ILE A 38 -10.92 -8.93 -13.21
N ALA A 39 -12.13 -8.85 -12.64
CA ALA A 39 -13.15 -7.89 -13.06
C ALA A 39 -13.00 -6.54 -12.36
N ALA A 40 -12.46 -6.52 -11.12
CA ALA A 40 -12.29 -5.33 -10.31
C ALA A 40 -11.54 -4.22 -11.08
N PRO A 41 -12.12 -3.01 -11.22
CA PRO A 41 -11.46 -1.89 -11.89
C PRO A 41 -10.28 -1.32 -11.08
N HIS A 42 -10.30 -1.48 -9.76
CA HIS A 42 -9.25 -1.01 -8.87
C HIS A 42 -8.76 -2.17 -8.01
N ALA A 43 -7.45 -2.47 -8.09
CA ALA A 43 -6.90 -3.60 -7.38
C ALA A 43 -5.43 -3.38 -7.00
N LEU A 44 -5.03 -4.01 -5.90
CA LEU A 44 -3.66 -4.03 -5.40
C LEU A 44 -3.38 -5.40 -4.76
N LEU A 45 -2.19 -5.93 -4.99
CA LEU A 45 -1.63 -7.05 -4.23
C LEU A 45 -0.22 -6.69 -3.79
N ILE A 46 0.04 -6.79 -2.50
CA ILE A 46 1.35 -6.46 -1.92
C ILE A 46 1.86 -7.57 -1.00
N ASP A 47 3.19 -7.63 -0.88
CA ASP A 47 3.87 -8.33 0.21
C ASP A 47 3.68 -7.55 1.51
N ALA A 48 3.17 -8.21 2.54
CA ALA A 48 2.92 -7.55 3.83
C ALA A 48 4.22 -7.22 4.58
N GLU A 49 5.31 -7.96 4.38
CA GLU A 49 6.56 -7.74 5.11
C GLU A 49 7.20 -6.39 4.73
N ASN A 50 7.29 -6.09 3.45
CA ASN A 50 8.02 -4.91 2.95
C ASN A 50 7.18 -3.92 2.13
N GLY A 51 5.90 -4.22 1.87
CA GLY A 51 5.00 -3.38 1.07
C GLY A 51 5.24 -3.48 -0.45
N GLY A 52 6.08 -4.42 -0.89
CA GLY A 52 6.40 -4.59 -2.32
C GLY A 52 5.17 -4.94 -3.16
N VAL A 53 4.96 -4.20 -4.25
CA VAL A 53 3.81 -4.39 -5.14
C VAL A 53 4.03 -5.60 -6.05
N LEU A 54 3.08 -6.54 -6.05
CA LEU A 54 3.07 -7.71 -6.91
C LEU A 54 2.11 -7.53 -8.09
N PHE A 55 0.98 -6.89 -7.85
CA PHE A 55 -0.02 -6.55 -8.86
C PHE A 55 -0.69 -5.22 -8.51
N GLU A 56 -0.99 -4.41 -9.52
CA GLU A 56 -1.79 -3.19 -9.33
C GLU A 56 -2.62 -2.88 -10.59
N ARG A 57 -3.78 -2.28 -10.38
CA ARG A 57 -4.67 -1.75 -11.40
C ARG A 57 -5.34 -0.49 -10.87
N ASP A 58 -5.04 0.67 -11.47
CA ASP A 58 -5.54 1.98 -11.07
C ASP A 58 -5.52 2.20 -9.52
N PRO A 59 -4.39 1.91 -8.85
CA PRO A 59 -4.35 1.82 -7.39
C PRO A 59 -4.46 3.17 -6.70
N ASP A 60 -4.14 4.25 -7.41
CA ASP A 60 -4.09 5.62 -6.88
C ASP A 60 -5.34 6.46 -7.25
N LYS A 61 -6.30 5.85 -7.97
CA LYS A 61 -7.57 6.50 -8.24
C LYS A 61 -8.37 6.68 -6.95
N LEU A 62 -8.88 7.90 -6.75
CA LEU A 62 -9.78 8.20 -5.64
C LEU A 62 -11.13 7.52 -5.83
N ILE A 63 -11.51 6.70 -4.86
CA ILE A 63 -12.75 5.91 -4.83
C ILE A 63 -13.51 6.16 -3.53
N PHE A 64 -14.79 5.85 -3.51
CA PHE A 64 -15.57 5.79 -2.28
C PHE A 64 -15.19 4.53 -1.48
N PRO A 65 -14.88 4.64 -0.18
CA PRO A 65 -14.45 3.49 0.62
C PRO A 65 -15.60 2.54 0.98
N ALA A 66 -16.83 3.03 1.10
CA ALA A 66 -17.90 2.31 1.78
C ALA A 66 -17.41 1.80 3.15
N SER A 67 -17.86 0.63 3.62
CA SER A 67 -17.43 0.09 4.92
C SER A 67 -15.94 -0.28 5.03
N LEU A 68 -15.12 -0.09 3.97
CA LEU A 68 -13.66 -0.18 4.10
C LEU A 68 -13.09 0.97 4.94
N ALA A 69 -13.81 2.10 5.05
CA ALA A 69 -13.45 3.20 5.96
C ALA A 69 -13.32 2.75 7.43
N LYS A 70 -14.05 1.70 7.84
CA LYS A 70 -13.98 1.14 9.19
C LYS A 70 -12.60 0.58 9.56
N LEU A 71 -11.73 0.32 8.56
CA LEU A 71 -10.34 -0.01 8.82
C LEU A 71 -9.62 1.17 9.49
N MET A 72 -9.90 2.41 9.06
CA MET A 72 -9.31 3.59 9.69
C MET A 72 -9.89 3.85 11.08
N THR A 73 -11.18 3.59 11.26
CA THR A 73 -11.83 3.65 12.59
C THR A 73 -11.21 2.62 13.55
N ALA A 74 -10.99 1.38 13.08
CA ALA A 74 -10.33 0.34 13.86
C ALA A 74 -8.88 0.75 14.22
N GLU A 75 -8.12 1.25 13.24
CA GLU A 75 -6.76 1.74 13.48
C GLU A 75 -6.73 2.84 14.54
N TYR A 76 -7.63 3.82 14.43
CA TYR A 76 -7.69 4.91 15.39
C TYR A 76 -7.99 4.41 16.82
N VAL A 77 -8.93 3.48 16.96
CA VAL A 77 -9.26 2.88 18.28
C VAL A 77 -8.07 2.07 18.79
N PHE A 78 -7.41 1.28 17.97
CA PHE A 78 -6.20 0.51 18.34
C PHE A 78 -5.07 1.43 18.79
N HIS A 79 -4.91 2.57 18.12
CA HIS A 79 -3.95 3.59 18.53
C HIS A 79 -4.30 4.16 19.91
N GLN A 80 -5.57 4.53 20.17
CA GLN A 80 -5.99 5.04 21.47
C GLN A 80 -5.81 4.02 22.60
N LEU A 81 -6.07 2.73 22.32
CA LEU A 81 -5.83 1.62 23.26
C LEU A 81 -4.33 1.46 23.57
N THR A 82 -3.48 1.50 22.55
CA THR A 82 -2.02 1.37 22.70
C THR A 82 -1.40 2.53 23.46
N GLU A 83 -1.92 3.74 23.26
CA GLU A 83 -1.54 4.95 24.02
C GLU A 83 -2.12 4.97 25.45
N GLY A 84 -2.94 3.99 25.83
CA GLY A 84 -3.57 3.91 27.14
C GLY A 84 -4.62 4.99 27.40
N LYS A 85 -5.09 5.68 26.36
CA LYS A 85 -6.12 6.74 26.47
C LYS A 85 -7.52 6.18 26.69
N ILE A 86 -7.76 4.97 26.24
CA ILE A 86 -8.98 4.19 26.48
C ILE A 86 -8.60 2.74 26.79
N LYS A 87 -9.56 1.98 27.33
CA LYS A 87 -9.42 0.56 27.67
C LYS A 87 -10.51 -0.25 26.97
N LEU A 88 -10.26 -1.53 26.70
CA LEU A 88 -11.25 -2.45 26.15
C LEU A 88 -12.50 -2.56 27.05
N THR A 89 -12.32 -2.37 28.35
CA THR A 89 -13.41 -2.42 29.37
C THR A 89 -14.17 -1.10 29.53
N ASP A 90 -13.74 -0.02 28.90
CA ASP A 90 -14.50 1.23 28.93
C ASP A 90 -15.84 1.03 28.23
N GLU A 91 -16.91 1.61 28.77
CA GLU A 91 -18.24 1.47 28.21
C GLU A 91 -18.75 2.81 27.68
N TYR A 92 -19.35 2.76 26.51
CA TYR A 92 -19.97 3.93 25.87
C TYR A 92 -21.47 3.75 25.75
N GLU A 93 -22.22 4.84 25.91
CA GLU A 93 -23.68 4.83 25.79
C GLU A 93 -24.11 4.83 24.32
N VAL A 94 -25.11 4.03 23.99
CA VAL A 94 -25.75 4.01 22.68
C VAL A 94 -26.76 5.16 22.61
N SER A 95 -26.40 6.25 21.96
CA SER A 95 -27.22 7.41 21.74
C SER A 95 -28.43 7.13 20.85
N GLU A 96 -29.42 8.01 20.87
CA GLU A 96 -30.54 7.94 19.92
C GLU A 96 -30.06 8.09 18.47
N ASN A 97 -29.02 8.92 18.21
CA ASN A 97 -28.45 9.08 16.88
C ASN A 97 -27.78 7.78 16.41
N ALA A 98 -26.95 7.14 17.24
CA ALA A 98 -26.30 5.86 16.91
C ALA A 98 -27.35 4.77 16.65
N TRP A 99 -28.37 4.67 17.51
CA TRP A 99 -29.45 3.69 17.36
C TRP A 99 -30.28 3.93 16.10
N ARG A 100 -30.64 5.20 15.78
CA ARG A 100 -31.43 5.52 14.59
C ARG A 100 -30.66 5.33 13.29
N LYS A 101 -29.43 5.85 13.21
CA LYS A 101 -28.65 5.90 11.97
C LYS A 101 -27.84 4.65 11.71
N GLY A 102 -27.44 3.93 12.76
CA GLY A 102 -26.58 2.74 12.65
C GLY A 102 -27.23 1.46 13.16
N GLY A 103 -28.20 1.56 14.06
CA GLY A 103 -28.89 0.43 14.66
C GLY A 103 -30.00 -0.18 13.80
N ALA A 104 -30.84 -1.01 14.41
CA ALA A 104 -31.92 -1.73 13.73
C ALA A 104 -32.84 -0.86 12.87
N PRO A 105 -33.22 0.37 13.26
CA PRO A 105 -34.07 1.24 12.42
C PRO A 105 -33.44 1.68 11.12
N SER A 106 -32.10 1.63 10.99
CA SER A 106 -31.38 2.05 9.79
C SER A 106 -31.46 1.05 8.63
N HIS A 107 -31.90 -0.18 8.89
CA HIS A 107 -31.90 -1.31 7.93
C HIS A 107 -30.51 -1.55 7.29
N SER A 108 -29.45 -1.15 7.98
CA SER A 108 -28.03 -1.36 7.55
C SER A 108 -27.34 -2.37 8.45
N SER A 109 -26.04 -2.61 8.24
CA SER A 109 -25.25 -3.50 9.11
C SER A 109 -25.22 -2.95 10.53
N THR A 110 -25.64 -3.75 11.51
CA THR A 110 -25.78 -3.36 12.93
C THR A 110 -25.45 -4.53 13.84
N MET A 111 -24.90 -4.27 15.03
CA MET A 111 -24.76 -5.27 16.08
C MET A 111 -26.02 -5.38 16.96
N PHE A 112 -27.05 -4.57 16.69
CA PHE A 112 -28.27 -4.48 17.46
C PHE A 112 -28.07 -3.97 18.89
N ALA A 113 -27.20 -2.97 19.05
CA ALA A 113 -27.03 -2.29 20.34
C ALA A 113 -28.34 -1.60 20.75
N ALA A 114 -28.79 -1.83 21.97
CA ALA A 114 -30.04 -1.28 22.47
C ALA A 114 -29.89 0.22 22.80
N LEU A 115 -30.94 1.01 22.52
CA LEU A 115 -30.97 2.43 22.86
C LEU A 115 -30.69 2.63 24.36
N HIS A 116 -29.82 3.59 24.70
CA HIS A 116 -29.35 3.91 26.04
C HIS A 116 -28.65 2.79 26.82
N SER A 117 -28.35 1.66 26.16
CA SER A 117 -27.48 0.66 26.75
C SER A 117 -26.00 1.13 26.74
N ARG A 118 -25.21 0.54 27.60
CA ARG A 118 -23.76 0.76 27.62
C ARG A 118 -23.09 -0.46 27.03
N VAL A 119 -22.14 -0.23 26.13
CA VAL A 119 -21.44 -1.27 25.38
C VAL A 119 -19.94 -1.07 25.55
N SER A 120 -19.22 -2.15 25.85
CA SER A 120 -17.76 -2.09 26.00
C SER A 120 -17.06 -1.77 24.69
N VAL A 121 -15.90 -1.12 24.76
CA VAL A 121 -15.04 -0.87 23.59
C VAL A 121 -14.69 -2.18 22.88
N ASP A 122 -14.48 -3.27 23.63
CA ASP A 122 -14.23 -4.60 23.09
C ASP A 122 -15.38 -5.10 22.22
N ASP A 123 -16.61 -5.06 22.74
CA ASP A 123 -17.81 -5.47 22.00
C ASP A 123 -18.08 -4.57 20.79
N LEU A 124 -17.87 -3.26 20.93
CA LEU A 124 -18.00 -2.30 19.81
C LEU A 124 -17.00 -2.63 18.69
N LEU A 125 -15.75 -2.95 19.02
CA LEU A 125 -14.74 -3.37 18.05
C LEU A 125 -15.14 -4.66 17.34
N HIS A 126 -15.60 -5.67 18.09
CA HIS A 126 -16.06 -6.93 17.51
C HIS A 126 -17.27 -6.73 16.59
N GLY A 127 -18.27 -5.96 17.02
CA GLY A 127 -19.43 -5.60 16.20
C GLY A 127 -19.05 -4.85 14.92
N MET A 128 -18.16 -3.86 15.01
CA MET A 128 -17.68 -3.07 13.89
C MET A 128 -16.87 -3.88 12.88
N ILE A 129 -15.97 -4.71 13.35
CA ILE A 129 -15.03 -5.46 12.49
C ILE A 129 -15.74 -6.65 11.85
N ILE A 130 -16.42 -7.48 12.63
CA ILE A 130 -16.99 -8.76 12.19
C ILE A 130 -18.29 -8.52 11.43
N GLN A 131 -19.27 -7.85 12.04
CA GLN A 131 -20.60 -7.60 11.49
C GLN A 131 -20.67 -6.33 10.65
N SER A 132 -19.60 -5.53 10.63
CA SER A 132 -19.63 -4.21 9.98
C SER A 132 -20.63 -3.23 10.60
N ALA A 133 -20.91 -3.36 11.88
CA ALA A 133 -21.94 -2.65 12.63
C ALA A 133 -21.77 -1.13 12.57
N ASN A 134 -22.75 -0.43 12.02
CA ASN A 134 -22.73 1.03 11.92
C ASN A 134 -23.06 1.71 13.24
N ASP A 135 -23.95 1.11 14.06
CA ASP A 135 -24.23 1.56 15.41
C ASP A 135 -22.96 1.58 16.27
N ALA A 136 -22.15 0.53 16.23
CA ALA A 136 -20.88 0.48 16.94
C ALA A 136 -19.94 1.62 16.53
N CYS A 137 -19.83 1.90 15.21
CA CYS A 137 -19.00 2.97 14.70
C CYS A 137 -19.44 4.34 15.19
N ILE A 138 -20.75 4.63 15.15
CA ILE A 138 -21.30 5.91 15.58
C ILE A 138 -21.11 6.10 17.08
N VAL A 139 -21.34 5.06 17.90
CA VAL A 139 -21.09 5.09 19.35
C VAL A 139 -19.62 5.43 19.63
N ILE A 140 -18.67 4.80 18.93
CA ILE A 140 -17.24 5.10 19.06
C ILE A 140 -16.94 6.55 18.68
N ALA A 141 -17.50 7.03 17.57
CA ALA A 141 -17.28 8.39 17.08
C ALA A 141 -17.78 9.44 18.08
N GLU A 142 -19.00 9.27 18.58
CA GLU A 142 -19.58 10.17 19.57
C GLU A 142 -18.80 10.18 20.87
N ALA A 143 -18.37 9.00 21.36
CA ALA A 143 -17.59 8.91 22.59
C ALA A 143 -16.20 9.56 22.49
N LEU A 144 -15.53 9.41 21.35
CA LEU A 144 -14.14 9.85 21.17
C LEU A 144 -13.99 11.25 20.56
N ALA A 145 -15.05 11.78 19.95
CA ALA A 145 -14.99 13.08 19.28
C ALA A 145 -16.24 13.96 19.46
N GLY A 146 -17.30 13.44 20.07
CA GLY A 146 -18.57 14.15 20.25
C GLY A 146 -19.56 13.95 19.11
N ASP A 147 -19.09 13.84 17.87
CA ASP A 147 -19.91 13.58 16.68
C ASP A 147 -19.11 12.91 15.53
N GLU A 148 -19.85 12.45 14.51
CA GLU A 148 -19.31 11.78 13.32
C GLU A 148 -18.39 12.68 12.49
N ALA A 149 -18.68 13.97 12.34
CA ALA A 149 -17.91 14.88 11.52
C ALA A 149 -16.55 15.19 12.18
N ALA A 150 -16.57 15.53 13.47
CA ALA A 150 -15.36 15.73 14.27
C ALA A 150 -14.51 14.45 14.32
N PHE A 151 -15.14 13.28 14.35
CA PHE A 151 -14.41 12.01 14.29
C PHE A 151 -13.78 11.78 12.92
N GLY A 152 -14.49 12.07 11.82
CA GLY A 152 -13.95 12.02 10.47
C GLY A 152 -12.70 12.88 10.27
N ASP A 153 -12.68 14.07 10.87
CA ASP A 153 -11.50 14.95 10.85
C ASP A 153 -10.33 14.33 11.63
N LYS A 154 -10.58 13.73 12.82
CA LYS A 154 -9.57 12.98 13.58
C LYS A 154 -9.02 11.77 12.79
N LEU A 155 -9.89 11.02 12.10
CA LEU A 155 -9.47 9.92 11.24
C LEU A 155 -8.56 10.41 10.10
N THR A 156 -8.92 11.54 9.47
CA THR A 156 -8.12 12.13 8.39
C THR A 156 -6.77 12.63 8.90
N GLU A 157 -6.73 13.29 10.05
CA GLU A 157 -5.49 13.71 10.70
C GLU A 157 -4.59 12.49 11.00
N ARG A 158 -5.15 11.46 11.61
CA ARG A 158 -4.42 10.23 11.92
C ARG A 158 -3.93 9.52 10.66
N ALA A 159 -4.73 9.49 9.60
CA ALA A 159 -4.33 8.98 8.29
C ALA A 159 -3.06 9.67 7.77
N ARG A 160 -2.95 11.00 7.90
CA ARG A 160 -1.73 11.74 7.51
C ARG A 160 -0.52 11.33 8.34
N GLN A 161 -0.69 11.12 9.65
CA GLN A 161 0.38 10.70 10.56
C GLN A 161 0.96 9.34 10.19
N ILE A 162 0.14 8.41 9.67
CA ILE A 162 0.58 7.09 9.22
C ILE A 162 0.90 7.03 7.71
N GLY A 163 0.98 8.19 7.03
CA GLY A 163 1.44 8.29 5.66
C GLY A 163 0.37 8.13 4.57
N LEU A 164 -0.93 8.11 4.92
CA LEU A 164 -2.04 8.11 3.95
C LEU A 164 -2.33 9.55 3.50
N THR A 165 -1.67 9.99 2.45
CA THR A 165 -1.66 11.41 2.06
C THR A 165 -2.85 11.84 1.21
N GLN A 166 -3.54 10.90 0.56
CA GLN A 166 -4.65 11.16 -0.35
C GLN A 166 -6.02 10.85 0.26
N SER A 167 -6.10 9.86 1.19
CA SER A 167 -7.37 9.45 1.80
C SER A 167 -7.95 10.53 2.69
N VAL A 168 -9.25 10.76 2.56
CA VAL A 168 -10.04 11.67 3.38
C VAL A 168 -11.23 10.91 3.96
N PHE A 169 -11.38 10.93 5.27
CA PHE A 169 -12.48 10.31 6.01
C PHE A 169 -13.42 11.39 6.54
N LYS A 170 -14.72 11.19 6.45
CA LYS A 170 -15.75 12.14 6.84
C LYS A 170 -16.74 11.59 7.87
N ASN A 171 -16.67 10.32 8.13
CA ASN A 171 -17.47 9.63 9.16
C ASN A 171 -16.76 8.34 9.60
N SER A 172 -17.31 7.68 10.63
CA SER A 172 -16.72 6.50 11.25
C SER A 172 -16.95 5.19 10.48
N ASN A 173 -17.89 5.16 9.53
CA ASN A 173 -18.48 3.91 9.04
C ASN A 173 -18.47 3.76 7.52
N GLY A 174 -18.14 4.84 6.76
CA GLY A 174 -18.12 4.84 5.30
C GLY A 174 -19.51 4.94 4.67
N LEU A 175 -20.52 5.43 5.41
CA LEU A 175 -21.79 5.82 4.80
C LEU A 175 -21.56 6.93 3.76
N PRO A 176 -22.39 7.01 2.71
CA PRO A 176 -22.11 7.92 1.60
C PRO A 176 -21.89 9.36 2.02
N ASN A 177 -20.71 9.88 1.67
CA ASN A 177 -20.34 11.28 1.77
C ASN A 177 -19.52 11.65 0.52
N PRO A 178 -19.86 12.72 -0.23
CA PRO A 178 -19.19 13.05 -1.49
C PRO A 178 -17.71 13.40 -1.31
N ASP A 179 -17.32 13.90 -0.15
CA ASP A 179 -15.96 14.33 0.17
C ASP A 179 -15.10 13.22 0.79
N GLU A 180 -15.69 12.05 1.07
CA GLU A 180 -14.97 10.89 1.58
C GLU A 180 -14.37 10.10 0.43
N LYS A 181 -13.04 10.04 0.35
CA LYS A 181 -12.29 9.37 -0.71
C LYS A 181 -11.08 8.66 -0.15
N VAL A 182 -10.77 7.51 -0.76
CA VAL A 182 -9.55 6.73 -0.46
C VAL A 182 -8.95 6.20 -1.77
N THR A 183 -7.75 5.62 -1.70
CA THR A 183 -7.17 4.86 -2.81
C THR A 183 -6.98 3.41 -2.41
N THR A 184 -6.98 2.47 -3.37
CA THR A 184 -6.69 1.06 -3.07
C THR A 184 -5.28 0.86 -2.56
N ARG A 185 -4.32 1.70 -2.99
CA ARG A 185 -2.95 1.71 -2.46
C ARG A 185 -2.94 2.06 -0.98
N GLU A 186 -3.60 3.13 -0.58
CA GLU A 186 -3.61 3.54 0.82
C GLU A 186 -4.42 2.61 1.72
N LEU A 187 -5.47 1.96 1.19
CA LEU A 187 -6.14 0.87 1.90
C LEU A 187 -5.21 -0.33 2.15
N GLY A 188 -4.36 -0.67 1.18
CA GLY A 188 -3.33 -1.71 1.34
C GLY A 188 -2.26 -1.32 2.37
N MET A 189 -1.82 -0.05 2.36
CA MET A 189 -0.90 0.49 3.36
C MET A 189 -1.51 0.47 4.77
N LEU A 190 -2.77 0.88 4.90
CA LEU A 190 -3.52 0.85 6.16
C LEU A 190 -3.66 -0.58 6.70
N ALA A 191 -4.01 -1.54 5.83
CA ALA A 191 -4.10 -2.94 6.21
C ALA A 191 -2.75 -3.47 6.71
N ARG A 192 -1.67 -3.13 6.00
CA ARG A 192 -0.30 -3.51 6.40
C ARG A 192 0.06 -2.90 7.75
N HIS A 193 -0.22 -1.62 7.98
CA HIS A 193 -0.01 -0.96 9.26
C HIS A 193 -0.78 -1.66 10.39
N ILE A 194 -2.07 -1.94 10.22
CA ILE A 194 -2.87 -2.66 11.21
C ILE A 194 -2.26 -4.04 11.55
N ILE A 195 -1.83 -4.79 10.53
CA ILE A 195 -1.26 -6.13 10.72
C ILE A 195 0.07 -6.10 11.49
N LEU A 196 0.94 -5.12 11.18
CA LEU A 196 2.30 -5.08 11.72
C LEU A 196 2.39 -4.37 13.07
N ASP A 197 1.62 -3.29 13.24
CA ASP A 197 1.73 -2.43 14.42
C ASP A 197 0.72 -2.79 15.53
N TYR A 198 -0.38 -3.50 15.17
CA TYR A 198 -1.41 -3.93 16.12
C TYR A 198 -1.73 -5.44 16.03
N PRO A 199 -0.73 -6.34 16.08
CA PRO A 199 -0.93 -7.77 15.84
C PRO A 199 -1.93 -8.43 16.82
N GLU A 200 -2.03 -7.93 18.04
CA GLU A 200 -2.98 -8.48 19.02
C GLU A 200 -4.42 -8.13 18.68
N PHE A 201 -4.70 -6.90 18.29
CA PHE A 201 -6.04 -6.47 17.86
C PHE A 201 -6.40 -6.99 16.45
N TYR A 202 -5.40 -7.20 15.60
CA TYR A 202 -5.60 -7.77 14.26
C TYR A 202 -6.34 -9.12 14.31
N LYS A 203 -6.15 -9.89 15.36
CA LYS A 203 -6.80 -11.21 15.53
C LYS A 203 -8.33 -11.16 15.45
N ILE A 204 -8.95 -10.02 15.75
CA ILE A 204 -10.41 -9.84 15.65
C ILE A 204 -10.88 -9.99 14.20
N PHE A 205 -10.10 -9.53 13.21
CA PHE A 205 -10.46 -9.63 11.80
C PHE A 205 -10.57 -11.07 11.29
N GLY A 206 -9.85 -12.00 11.91
CA GLY A 206 -9.87 -13.44 11.57
C GLY A 206 -10.98 -14.23 12.24
N GLN A 207 -11.73 -13.64 13.16
CA GLN A 207 -12.84 -14.33 13.83
C GLN A 207 -13.99 -14.53 12.85
N THR A 208 -14.54 -15.72 12.79
CA THR A 208 -15.60 -16.10 11.83
C THR A 208 -16.98 -15.60 12.24
N GLU A 209 -17.17 -15.32 13.51
CA GLU A 209 -18.45 -14.88 14.08
C GLU A 209 -18.25 -14.15 15.40
N PHE A 210 -19.25 -13.37 15.77
CA PHE A 210 -19.37 -12.67 17.03
C PHE A 210 -20.80 -12.83 17.57
N THR A 211 -20.97 -13.00 18.87
CA THR A 211 -22.29 -13.10 19.49
C THR A 211 -22.51 -11.93 20.44
N TRP A 212 -23.48 -11.09 20.11
CA TRP A 212 -23.92 -9.99 20.95
C TRP A 212 -25.38 -10.17 21.33
N ASN A 213 -25.71 -10.00 22.59
CA ASN A 213 -27.10 -10.07 23.09
C ASN A 213 -27.84 -11.35 22.66
N ARG A 214 -27.15 -12.51 22.62
CA ARG A 214 -27.63 -13.80 22.11
C ARG A 214 -27.89 -13.84 20.59
N ILE A 215 -27.51 -12.81 19.86
CA ILE A 215 -27.59 -12.75 18.40
C ILE A 215 -26.22 -13.15 17.84
N LYS A 216 -26.18 -14.28 17.15
CA LYS A 216 -24.99 -14.75 16.45
C LYS A 216 -24.86 -14.01 15.11
N GLN A 217 -23.71 -13.40 14.88
CA GLN A 217 -23.44 -12.54 13.75
C GLN A 217 -22.18 -13.06 13.01
N PRO A 218 -22.31 -13.55 11.76
CA PRO A 218 -21.18 -14.05 10.99
C PRO A 218 -20.30 -12.90 10.48
N ASN A 219 -19.00 -13.19 10.28
CA ASN A 219 -18.09 -12.27 9.64
C ASN A 219 -18.45 -12.09 8.15
N HIS A 220 -18.46 -10.86 7.70
CA HIS A 220 -18.78 -10.52 6.30
C HIS A 220 -17.65 -10.85 5.30
N ASN A 221 -16.45 -11.22 5.78
CA ASN A 221 -15.32 -11.54 4.92
C ASN A 221 -15.42 -12.97 4.37
N PRO A 222 -15.72 -13.16 3.08
CA PRO A 222 -15.91 -14.48 2.49
C PRO A 222 -14.61 -15.30 2.43
N LEU A 223 -13.44 -14.62 2.45
CA LEU A 223 -12.14 -15.30 2.32
C LEU A 223 -11.85 -16.24 3.50
N LEU A 224 -12.38 -15.96 4.69
CA LEU A 224 -12.15 -16.74 5.91
C LEU A 224 -12.60 -18.21 5.76
N GLY A 225 -13.65 -18.45 4.96
CA GLY A 225 -14.19 -19.79 4.69
C GLY A 225 -13.59 -20.50 3.48
N MET A 226 -12.63 -19.90 2.75
CA MET A 226 -12.17 -20.42 1.45
C MET A 226 -10.95 -21.37 1.53
N GLY A 227 -10.39 -21.61 2.70
CA GLY A 227 -9.25 -22.52 2.87
C GLY A 227 -7.95 -22.05 2.23
N ILE A 228 -7.79 -20.73 2.01
CA ILE A 228 -6.62 -20.11 1.36
C ILE A 228 -5.63 -19.49 2.36
N GLY A 229 -5.80 -19.74 3.66
CA GLY A 229 -4.99 -19.14 4.71
C GLY A 229 -5.37 -17.70 5.05
N ALA A 230 -6.58 -17.25 4.67
CA ALA A 230 -7.05 -15.90 4.94
C ALA A 230 -7.39 -15.72 6.43
N ASP A 231 -6.98 -14.55 6.98
CA ASP A 231 -7.15 -14.17 8.39
C ASP A 231 -7.61 -12.71 8.60
N GLY A 232 -8.10 -12.06 7.56
CA GLY A 232 -8.58 -10.67 7.58
C GLY A 232 -8.98 -10.21 6.19
N LEU A 233 -9.45 -9.00 6.00
CA LEU A 233 -9.81 -7.96 6.96
C LEU A 233 -11.29 -7.55 6.82
N LYS A 234 -11.62 -6.79 5.74
CA LYS A 234 -12.90 -6.06 5.68
C LYS A 234 -13.52 -6.05 4.30
N THR A 235 -14.86 -6.07 4.26
CA THR A 235 -15.65 -5.85 3.04
C THR A 235 -16.39 -4.52 3.09
N GLY A 236 -16.70 -3.98 1.92
CA GLY A 236 -17.53 -2.78 1.76
C GLY A 236 -18.43 -2.86 0.54
N PHE A 237 -19.56 -2.15 0.61
CA PHE A 237 -20.47 -1.97 -0.52
C PHE A 237 -21.32 -0.71 -0.34
N THR A 238 -21.40 0.10 -1.36
CA THR A 238 -22.45 1.06 -1.64
C THR A 238 -22.72 1.07 -3.15
N LYS A 239 -23.84 1.65 -3.60
CA LYS A 239 -24.12 1.75 -5.04
C LYS A 239 -22.99 2.46 -5.81
N ASP A 240 -22.43 3.51 -5.22
CA ASP A 240 -21.43 4.37 -5.86
C ASP A 240 -20.02 3.75 -5.78
N ALA A 241 -19.71 2.99 -4.73
CA ALA A 241 -18.43 2.33 -4.56
C ALA A 241 -18.29 1.01 -5.32
N GLY A 242 -19.41 0.32 -5.56
CA GLY A 242 -19.39 -1.10 -5.92
C GLY A 242 -18.99 -1.99 -4.74
N TYR A 243 -18.72 -3.25 -4.99
CA TYR A 243 -18.24 -4.20 -3.99
C TYR A 243 -16.73 -4.09 -3.83
N GLY A 244 -16.28 -3.93 -2.59
CA GLY A 244 -14.86 -3.84 -2.23
C GLY A 244 -14.47 -4.83 -1.14
N LEU A 245 -13.18 -5.19 -1.11
CA LEU A 245 -12.59 -6.06 -0.10
C LEU A 245 -11.12 -5.70 0.11
N VAL A 246 -10.72 -5.60 1.36
CA VAL A 246 -9.33 -5.65 1.80
C VAL A 246 -9.15 -6.99 2.49
N GLY A 247 -8.23 -7.82 1.98
CA GLY A 247 -7.98 -9.17 2.48
C GLY A 247 -6.51 -9.40 2.80
N SER A 248 -6.24 -10.35 3.69
CA SER A 248 -4.91 -10.87 3.96
C SER A 248 -4.95 -12.38 4.09
N ALA A 249 -3.91 -13.03 3.61
CA ALA A 249 -3.74 -14.47 3.77
C ALA A 249 -2.27 -14.81 4.02
N VAL A 250 -2.04 -15.94 4.71
CA VAL A 250 -0.71 -16.47 4.99
C VAL A 250 -0.58 -17.88 4.43
N GLN A 251 0.46 -18.12 3.62
CA GLN A 251 0.84 -19.46 3.16
C GLN A 251 2.36 -19.64 3.27
N ASN A 252 2.80 -20.73 3.87
CA ASN A 252 4.23 -21.07 4.03
C ASN A 252 5.06 -19.92 4.64
N GLY A 253 4.50 -19.20 5.61
CA GLY A 253 5.15 -18.06 6.27
C GLY A 253 5.15 -16.75 5.46
N LEU A 254 4.68 -16.76 4.22
CA LEU A 254 4.51 -15.58 3.40
C LEU A 254 3.11 -14.99 3.63
N ARG A 255 3.03 -13.70 3.94
CA ARG A 255 1.77 -12.95 4.06
C ARG A 255 1.59 -12.01 2.88
N LEU A 256 0.44 -12.10 2.21
CA LEU A 256 0.02 -11.18 1.17
C LEU A 256 -1.21 -10.39 1.61
N ILE A 257 -1.31 -9.15 1.13
CA ILE A 257 -2.46 -8.28 1.30
C ILE A 257 -3.04 -7.97 -0.08
N VAL A 258 -4.35 -8.15 -0.21
CA VAL A 258 -5.10 -7.87 -1.44
C VAL A 258 -6.11 -6.76 -1.17
N VAL A 259 -6.26 -5.85 -2.12
CA VAL A 259 -7.37 -4.88 -2.18
C VAL A 259 -8.02 -5.00 -3.54
N VAL A 260 -9.34 -5.18 -3.56
CA VAL A 260 -10.18 -5.08 -4.77
C VAL A 260 -11.34 -4.14 -4.48
N ASN A 261 -11.72 -3.32 -5.47
CA ASN A 261 -12.85 -2.40 -5.32
C ASN A 261 -13.51 -2.13 -6.67
N GLY A 262 -14.84 -1.89 -6.63
CA GLY A 262 -15.63 -1.56 -7.80
C GLY A 262 -16.22 -2.79 -8.53
N ASP A 263 -16.16 -3.97 -7.95
CA ASP A 263 -16.81 -5.16 -8.48
C ASP A 263 -18.34 -4.98 -8.51
N LYS A 264 -19.00 -5.64 -9.47
CA LYS A 264 -20.45 -5.53 -9.67
C LYS A 264 -21.25 -6.41 -8.72
N THR A 265 -20.64 -7.48 -8.21
CA THR A 265 -21.31 -8.44 -7.32
C THR A 265 -20.40 -8.86 -6.16
N ALA A 266 -21.01 -9.30 -5.06
CA ALA A 266 -20.29 -9.85 -3.91
C ALA A 266 -19.47 -11.10 -4.30
N LYS A 267 -19.96 -11.87 -5.29
CA LYS A 267 -19.28 -13.05 -5.79
C LYS A 267 -18.03 -12.67 -6.58
N GLU A 268 -18.11 -11.71 -7.53
CA GLU A 268 -16.96 -11.22 -8.29
C GLU A 268 -15.86 -10.71 -7.35
N ARG A 269 -16.22 -9.87 -6.37
CA ARG A 269 -15.30 -9.37 -5.34
C ARG A 269 -14.54 -10.50 -4.62
N ALA A 270 -15.26 -11.54 -4.21
CA ALA A 270 -14.69 -12.68 -3.51
C ALA A 270 -13.76 -13.50 -4.41
N ASP A 271 -14.20 -13.76 -5.65
CA ASP A 271 -13.47 -14.53 -6.66
C ASP A 271 -12.18 -13.77 -7.08
N ASP A 272 -12.26 -12.46 -7.29
CA ASP A 272 -11.13 -11.65 -7.72
C ASP A 272 -10.07 -11.51 -6.61
N ALA A 273 -10.49 -11.29 -5.37
CA ALA A 273 -9.58 -11.26 -4.24
C ALA A 273 -8.86 -12.61 -4.05
N LYS A 274 -9.62 -13.74 -4.15
CA LYS A 274 -9.05 -15.09 -4.10
C LYS A 274 -8.06 -15.34 -5.22
N LYS A 275 -8.42 -15.01 -6.48
CA LYS A 275 -7.55 -15.19 -7.65
C LYS A 275 -6.24 -14.44 -7.50
N LEU A 276 -6.27 -13.20 -7.01
CA LEU A 276 -5.06 -12.40 -6.79
C LEU A 276 -4.16 -13.02 -5.73
N LEU A 277 -4.72 -13.43 -4.57
CA LEU A 277 -3.96 -14.09 -3.51
C LEU A 277 -3.33 -15.41 -4.00
N GLU A 278 -4.11 -16.30 -4.60
CA GLU A 278 -3.62 -17.58 -5.13
C GLU A 278 -2.55 -17.38 -6.22
N TRP A 279 -2.74 -16.39 -7.09
CA TRP A 279 -1.74 -16.04 -8.10
C TRP A 279 -0.46 -15.55 -7.44
N GLY A 280 -0.54 -14.67 -6.45
CA GLY A 280 0.62 -14.17 -5.71
C GLY A 280 1.44 -15.29 -5.08
N PHE A 281 0.80 -16.19 -4.33
CA PHE A 281 1.47 -17.33 -3.71
C PHE A 281 2.06 -18.33 -4.73
N ARG A 282 1.38 -18.54 -5.84
CA ARG A 282 1.84 -19.46 -6.88
C ARG A 282 2.98 -18.88 -7.72
N SER A 283 2.90 -17.59 -8.07
CA SER A 283 3.75 -16.98 -9.08
C SER A 283 4.99 -16.30 -8.52
N PHE A 284 5.04 -16.03 -7.22
CA PHE A 284 6.17 -15.37 -6.57
C PHE A 284 6.81 -16.25 -5.51
N GLU A 285 8.08 -15.98 -5.25
CA GLU A 285 8.85 -16.53 -4.13
C GLU A 285 9.63 -15.41 -3.46
N GLN A 286 9.89 -15.56 -2.17
CA GLN A 286 10.71 -14.63 -1.43
C GLN A 286 12.19 -14.98 -1.64
N ARG A 287 13.01 -13.99 -2.03
CA ARG A 287 14.46 -14.14 -2.15
C ARG A 287 15.17 -13.19 -1.19
N ILE A 288 16.15 -13.72 -0.50
CA ILE A 288 17.05 -12.93 0.35
C ILE A 288 18.10 -12.31 -0.57
N LEU A 289 18.16 -10.97 -0.59
CA LEU A 289 19.18 -10.21 -1.32
C LEU A 289 20.43 -9.98 -0.47
N PHE A 290 20.24 -9.69 0.83
CA PHE A 290 21.32 -9.48 1.78
C PHE A 290 20.96 -10.09 3.14
N ALA A 291 21.96 -10.71 3.77
CA ALA A 291 21.83 -11.24 5.11
C ALA A 291 21.79 -10.12 6.16
N GLU A 292 21.27 -10.43 7.34
CA GLU A 292 21.31 -9.50 8.47
C GLU A 292 22.75 -9.13 8.84
N GLY A 293 22.99 -7.83 9.07
CA GLY A 293 24.32 -7.30 9.38
C GLY A 293 25.32 -7.29 8.23
N GLN A 294 24.95 -7.81 7.05
CA GLN A 294 25.79 -7.71 5.86
C GLN A 294 25.92 -6.25 5.44
N THR A 295 27.15 -5.83 5.08
CA THR A 295 27.39 -4.50 4.50
C THR A 295 26.84 -4.45 3.08
N LEU A 296 25.88 -3.54 2.83
CA LEU A 296 25.29 -3.31 1.53
C LEU A 296 26.10 -2.34 0.67
N GLY A 297 26.83 -1.46 1.31
CA GLY A 297 27.66 -0.43 0.70
C GLY A 297 28.16 0.55 1.74
N THR A 298 28.61 1.72 1.33
CA THR A 298 29.16 2.74 2.24
C THR A 298 28.54 4.10 2.00
N ALA A 299 28.46 4.94 3.04
CA ALA A 299 28.14 6.36 2.92
C ALA A 299 29.38 7.21 3.16
N LYS A 300 29.54 8.28 2.38
CA LYS A 300 30.62 9.27 2.54
C LYS A 300 30.42 10.04 3.84
N VAL A 301 31.47 10.17 4.64
CA VAL A 301 31.48 10.90 5.90
C VAL A 301 32.20 12.24 5.71
N PHE A 302 31.71 13.28 6.37
CA PHE A 302 32.31 14.61 6.41
C PHE A 302 32.91 14.87 7.79
N GLY A 303 34.16 15.22 7.82
CA GLY A 303 34.91 15.59 9.05
C GLY A 303 35.10 14.40 10.01
N GLY A 304 35.10 13.19 9.52
CA GLY A 304 35.28 11.95 10.27
C GLY A 304 36.73 11.50 10.33
N ALA A 305 37.04 10.63 11.31
CA ALA A 305 38.30 9.91 11.35
C ALA A 305 38.45 8.97 10.15
N GLU A 306 37.33 8.41 9.69
CA GLU A 306 37.19 7.60 8.49
C GLU A 306 36.32 8.35 7.45
N GLY A 307 36.73 8.30 6.18
CA GLY A 307 36.02 8.98 5.07
C GLY A 307 34.71 8.31 4.65
N HIS A 308 34.44 7.09 5.10
CA HIS A 308 33.25 6.32 4.78
C HIS A 308 32.79 5.54 6.02
N VAL A 309 31.48 5.28 6.08
CA VAL A 309 30.85 4.40 7.08
C VAL A 309 30.13 3.26 6.36
N PRO A 310 30.34 1.99 6.76
CA PRO A 310 29.58 0.87 6.20
C PRO A 310 28.10 0.98 6.57
N LEU A 311 27.23 0.62 5.60
CA LEU A 311 25.79 0.64 5.76
C LEU A 311 25.25 -0.78 5.86
N VAL A 312 24.46 -1.04 6.89
CA VAL A 312 23.81 -2.33 7.16
C VAL A 312 22.30 -2.16 7.30
N ALA A 313 21.54 -3.18 6.96
CA ALA A 313 20.12 -3.26 7.28
C ALA A 313 19.91 -3.95 8.63
N ARG A 314 18.81 -3.61 9.31
CA ARG A 314 18.31 -4.41 10.44
C ARG A 314 17.44 -5.52 9.87
N GLY A 315 17.80 -6.77 10.17
CA GLY A 315 17.17 -7.96 9.63
C GLY A 315 17.56 -8.26 8.18
N LEU A 316 16.89 -9.26 7.61
CA LEU A 316 17.12 -9.70 6.23
C LEU A 316 16.56 -8.69 5.22
N VAL A 317 17.29 -8.43 4.15
CA VAL A 317 16.77 -7.69 2.99
C VAL A 317 16.20 -8.69 2.01
N LYS A 318 14.87 -8.75 1.93
CA LYS A 318 14.13 -9.73 1.14
C LYS A 318 13.26 -9.04 0.10
N VAL A 319 13.04 -9.69 -1.02
CA VAL A 319 12.16 -9.20 -2.09
C VAL A 319 11.37 -10.36 -2.70
N MET A 320 10.15 -10.06 -3.12
CA MET A 320 9.34 -11.00 -3.87
C MET A 320 9.75 -11.01 -5.34
N MET A 321 10.11 -12.19 -5.83
CA MET A 321 10.53 -12.42 -7.22
C MET A 321 9.55 -13.34 -7.94
N PRO A 322 9.22 -13.08 -9.22
CA PRO A 322 8.53 -14.05 -10.05
C PRO A 322 9.32 -15.37 -10.14
N LYS A 323 8.65 -16.52 -9.95
CA LYS A 323 9.27 -17.84 -10.08
C LYS A 323 9.66 -18.16 -11.51
N ALA A 324 8.87 -17.68 -12.49
CA ALA A 324 9.10 -17.90 -13.91
C ALA A 324 9.55 -16.59 -14.57
N GLY A 325 10.80 -16.57 -15.05
CA GLY A 325 11.40 -15.41 -15.69
C GLY A 325 11.70 -14.28 -14.68
N GLY A 326 12.70 -13.48 -14.93
CA GLY A 326 13.06 -12.43 -14.00
C GLY A 326 13.33 -11.11 -14.70
N GLU A 327 12.54 -10.08 -14.45
CA GLU A 327 12.97 -8.72 -14.69
C GLU A 327 14.23 -8.45 -13.85
N ARG A 328 15.15 -7.69 -14.41
CA ARG A 328 16.39 -7.32 -13.73
C ARG A 328 16.04 -6.50 -12.48
N LEU A 329 16.57 -6.92 -11.33
CA LEU A 329 16.55 -6.10 -10.11
C LEU A 329 17.67 -5.07 -10.17
N ILE A 330 17.32 -3.84 -9.78
CA ILE A 330 18.28 -2.77 -9.58
C ILE A 330 18.15 -2.32 -8.13
N ALA A 331 19.21 -2.53 -7.34
CA ALA A 331 19.32 -2.03 -5.98
C ALA A 331 20.17 -0.75 -5.97
N ARG A 332 19.69 0.29 -5.28
CA ARG A 332 20.44 1.55 -5.08
C ARG A 332 20.36 1.95 -3.62
N ILE A 333 21.49 2.42 -3.09
CA ILE A 333 21.54 3.06 -1.79
C ILE A 333 21.27 4.56 -1.99
N VAL A 334 20.29 5.07 -1.26
CA VAL A 334 19.89 6.49 -1.28
C VAL A 334 20.08 7.06 0.11
N TYR A 335 20.91 8.11 0.23
CA TYR A 335 21.15 8.83 1.49
C TYR A 335 21.44 10.30 1.21
N THR A 336 21.26 11.13 2.23
CA THR A 336 21.67 12.54 2.17
C THR A 336 23.12 12.62 2.66
N GLY A 337 24.01 13.01 1.79
CA GLY A 337 25.44 13.02 2.08
C GLY A 337 26.18 14.23 1.55
N PRO A 338 27.41 14.44 2.05
CA PRO A 338 28.15 13.60 3.01
C PRO A 338 27.57 13.67 4.44
N VAL A 339 27.66 12.54 5.19
CA VAL A 339 27.10 12.43 6.55
C VAL A 339 28.09 13.06 7.55
N PRO A 340 27.66 14.03 8.38
CA PRO A 340 28.58 14.69 9.33
C PRO A 340 28.99 13.77 10.48
N ALA A 341 30.30 13.74 10.80
CA ALA A 341 30.81 13.06 11.99
C ALA A 341 30.54 13.89 13.27
N PRO A 342 30.38 13.25 14.45
CA PRO A 342 30.54 11.83 14.72
C PRO A 342 29.29 11.03 14.35
N ILE A 343 29.47 9.78 13.91
CA ILE A 343 28.41 8.84 13.59
C ILE A 343 28.46 7.72 14.63
N LYS A 344 27.28 7.29 15.09
CA LYS A 344 27.15 6.15 16.00
C LYS A 344 26.65 4.93 15.26
N LYS A 345 27.19 3.75 15.60
CA LYS A 345 26.67 2.47 15.13
C LYS A 345 25.14 2.38 15.37
N GLY A 346 24.39 1.97 14.35
CA GLY A 346 22.95 1.90 14.42
C GLY A 346 22.22 3.24 14.17
N GLN A 347 22.95 4.34 13.91
CA GLN A 347 22.36 5.61 13.48
C GLN A 347 21.72 5.44 12.09
N PRO A 348 20.48 5.90 11.86
CA PRO A 348 19.85 5.87 10.54
C PRO A 348 20.59 6.80 9.58
N ILE A 349 20.97 6.31 8.40
CA ILE A 349 21.73 7.07 7.39
C ILE A 349 20.96 7.25 6.10
N GLY A 350 20.24 6.24 5.65
CA GLY A 350 19.54 6.26 4.38
C GLY A 350 18.69 5.03 4.18
N ALA A 351 18.51 4.60 2.94
CA ALA A 351 17.74 3.41 2.60
C ALA A 351 18.33 2.69 1.38
N VAL A 352 18.17 1.37 1.33
CA VAL A 352 18.26 0.63 0.08
C VAL A 352 16.90 0.64 -0.59
N LYS A 353 16.88 1.02 -1.86
CA LYS A 353 15.71 0.93 -2.73
C LYS A 353 15.97 -0.10 -3.81
N VAL A 354 15.01 -0.98 -4.05
CA VAL A 354 15.11 -2.03 -5.07
C VAL A 354 13.96 -1.85 -6.06
N TRP A 355 14.32 -1.80 -7.33
CA TRP A 355 13.37 -1.73 -8.44
C TRP A 355 13.36 -3.05 -9.21
N ARG A 356 12.19 -3.43 -9.67
CA ARG A 356 11.94 -4.49 -10.64
C ARG A 356 11.38 -3.82 -11.89
N GLY A 357 12.19 -3.74 -12.96
CA GLY A 357 11.90 -2.85 -14.07
C GLY A 357 11.78 -1.40 -13.58
N GLU A 358 10.64 -0.76 -13.83
CA GLU A 358 10.34 0.60 -13.36
C GLU A 358 9.68 0.65 -11.96
N ASN A 359 9.21 -0.49 -11.45
CA ASN A 359 8.46 -0.55 -10.21
C ASN A 359 9.38 -0.63 -8.99
N LEU A 360 9.22 0.27 -8.04
CA LEU A 360 9.86 0.22 -6.72
C LEU A 360 9.21 -0.91 -5.90
N VAL A 361 9.95 -1.98 -5.64
CA VAL A 361 9.44 -3.18 -4.95
C VAL A 361 9.93 -3.31 -3.51
N LEU A 362 10.94 -2.53 -3.11
CA LEU A 362 11.45 -2.51 -1.74
C LEU A 362 12.05 -1.14 -1.41
N THR A 363 11.74 -0.64 -0.22
CA THR A 363 12.50 0.41 0.45
C THR A 363 12.76 -0.04 1.88
N GLN A 364 14.04 -0.19 2.24
CA GLN A 364 14.43 -0.63 3.59
C GLN A 364 15.46 0.33 4.16
N PRO A 365 15.28 0.83 5.41
CA PRO A 365 16.23 1.71 6.07
C PRO A 365 17.62 1.08 6.23
N LEU A 366 18.65 1.90 6.08
CA LEU A 366 20.04 1.54 6.32
C LEU A 366 20.62 2.35 7.48
N TYR A 367 21.47 1.69 8.23
CA TYR A 367 22.06 2.20 9.44
C TYR A 367 23.59 2.10 9.38
N ALA A 368 24.26 2.95 10.14
CA ALA A 368 25.70 2.87 10.31
C ALA A 368 26.11 1.51 10.93
N GLY A 369 27.00 0.80 10.28
CA GLY A 369 27.49 -0.51 10.74
C GLY A 369 28.50 -0.42 11.86
N GLU A 370 29.15 0.75 12.01
CA GLU A 370 30.19 1.02 13.03
C GLU A 370 30.16 2.48 13.47
N ASP A 371 30.89 2.79 14.55
CA ASP A 371 31.14 4.16 15.00
C ASP A 371 32.18 4.84 14.13
N VAL A 372 31.95 6.12 13.78
CA VAL A 372 32.99 6.98 13.18
C VAL A 372 33.16 8.22 14.02
N GLY A 373 34.34 8.36 14.61
CA GLY A 373 34.73 9.50 15.41
C GLY A 373 34.99 10.76 14.58
N LYS A 374 35.19 11.90 15.27
CA LYS A 374 35.65 13.14 14.61
C LYS A 374 37.09 12.99 14.13
N GLY A 375 37.35 13.39 12.92
CA GLY A 375 38.72 13.47 12.38
C GLY A 375 39.54 14.59 12.98
N THR A 376 40.84 14.54 12.73
CA THR A 376 41.82 15.58 13.10
C THR A 376 41.51 16.88 12.38
N LEU A 377 42.04 18.00 12.87
CA LEU A 377 41.86 19.31 12.23
C LEU A 377 42.27 19.32 10.74
N PRO A 378 43.45 18.74 10.36
CA PRO A 378 43.84 18.65 8.95
C PRO A 378 42.85 17.86 8.06
N GLN A 379 42.35 16.71 8.57
CA GLN A 379 41.37 15.90 7.86
C GLN A 379 40.06 16.69 7.62
N ARG A 380 39.55 17.36 8.65
CA ARG A 380 38.33 18.18 8.55
C ARG A 380 38.51 19.38 7.63
N ALA A 381 39.70 20.01 7.62
CA ALA A 381 39.99 21.11 6.70
C ALA A 381 40.05 20.62 5.25
N PHE A 382 40.64 19.46 5.00
CA PHE A 382 40.69 18.86 3.68
C PHE A 382 39.27 18.51 3.15
N ASP A 383 38.42 17.92 4.00
CA ASP A 383 37.03 17.63 3.65
C ASP A 383 36.23 18.91 3.31
N ALA A 384 36.42 19.99 4.10
CA ALA A 384 35.75 21.25 3.86
C ALA A 384 36.15 21.87 2.51
N VAL A 385 37.43 21.84 2.15
CA VAL A 385 37.91 22.33 0.85
C VAL A 385 37.35 21.47 -0.28
N THR A 386 37.36 20.15 -0.11
CA THR A 386 36.82 19.21 -1.13
C THR A 386 35.33 19.45 -1.39
N GLU A 387 34.52 19.57 -0.34
CA GLU A 387 33.08 19.82 -0.49
C GLU A 387 32.79 21.22 -1.08
N MET A 388 33.60 22.24 -0.74
CA MET A 388 33.47 23.56 -1.35
C MET A 388 33.72 23.52 -2.86
N VAL A 389 34.74 22.79 -3.31
CA VAL A 389 35.02 22.60 -4.75
C VAL A 389 33.88 21.85 -5.43
N ILE A 390 33.36 20.76 -4.84
CA ILE A 390 32.21 20.02 -5.39
C ILE A 390 30.97 20.92 -5.50
N ALA A 391 30.70 21.72 -4.47
CA ALA A 391 29.56 22.65 -4.46
C ALA A 391 29.66 23.69 -5.59
N LEU A 392 30.87 24.24 -5.83
CA LEU A 392 31.11 25.17 -6.94
C LEU A 392 30.84 24.54 -8.31
N PHE A 393 31.27 23.29 -8.52
CA PHE A 393 31.01 22.56 -9.77
C PHE A 393 29.51 22.27 -9.96
N ARG A 394 28.77 21.89 -8.91
CA ARG A 394 27.31 21.68 -8.96
C ARG A 394 26.56 22.97 -9.31
N ALA A 395 26.89 24.08 -8.65
CA ALA A 395 26.28 25.39 -8.92
C ALA A 395 26.58 25.88 -10.34
N GLY A 396 27.72 25.51 -10.93
CA GLY A 396 28.06 25.79 -12.32
C GLY A 396 27.26 24.95 -13.32
N ALA A 397 27.00 23.68 -13.00
CA ALA A 397 26.24 22.76 -13.87
C ALA A 397 24.72 23.03 -13.88
N GLU A 398 24.17 23.62 -12.83
CA GLU A 398 22.75 24.03 -12.78
C GLU A 398 22.47 25.34 -13.55
N ARG A 399 23.50 26.03 -14.02
CA ARG A 399 23.40 27.30 -14.80
C ARG A 399 23.61 27.13 -16.32
N LEU A 400 23.95 25.91 -16.76
CA LEU A 400 24.06 25.50 -18.15
C LEU A 400 22.85 24.60 -18.54
#